data_abd3ab7a2aeb66646320d8bceba728db
#
_entry.id   abd3ab7a2aeb66646320d8bceba728db
#
_cell.length_a   1.000
_cell.length_b   1.000
_cell.length_c   1.000
_cell.angle_alpha   90.00
_cell.angle_beta   90.00
_cell.angle_gamma   90.00
#
_symmetry.space_group_name_H-M   'P 1'
#
loop_
_entity.id
_entity.type
_entity.pdbx_description
1 polymer ?
#
loop_
_entity_poly.entity_id
_entity_poly.type
_entity_poly.pdbx_seq_one_letter_code
_entity_poly.pdbx_strand_id
1 'polypeptide(L)'
;MSPAAPCSATEMSPVLGEGGRRSHVLRGIREDEAAAVRRIFSMTAQGTGLRTIARTLDAEGVRSPRARPGRHHSWAPSSVRTVLFNTRYKSEVVWGRTKKRDAWGRRKESDRPASDWVVTNIQHLRVVSDELWANAHEALQSRQKAYAFKRGAPRPAGALASKYLLTGMVECGVCGGTIVQTLNANKPAYRCWYNHSRGRAVCSAES
;
A
#
# COMPACT_ATOMS: atom_id res chain seq x y z
N MET A 1 21.45 4.11 -10.99
CA MET A 1 20.42 3.05 -10.86
C MET A 1 19.23 3.64 -10.14
N SER A 2 18.15 3.98 -10.85
CA SER A 2 16.93 4.48 -10.22
C SER A 2 16.27 3.32 -9.46
N PRO A 3 15.91 3.51 -8.18
CA PRO A 3 15.22 2.46 -7.43
C PRO A 3 13.88 2.17 -8.10
N ALA A 4 13.65 0.91 -8.40
CA ALA A 4 12.37 0.43 -8.89
C ALA A 4 11.24 0.93 -7.97
N ALA A 5 10.18 1.47 -8.56
CA ALA A 5 9.02 1.91 -7.82
C ALA A 5 8.47 0.74 -7.00
N PRO A 6 8.14 0.94 -5.73
CA PRO A 6 7.62 -0.12 -4.88
C PRO A 6 6.27 -0.61 -5.43
N CYS A 7 6.07 -1.90 -5.41
CA CYS A 7 4.88 -2.64 -5.87
C CYS A 7 4.72 -2.70 -7.39
N SER A 8 5.74 -3.02 -8.13
CA SER A 8 5.49 -3.53 -9.47
C SER A 8 5.89 -5.00 -9.49
N ALA A 9 4.91 -5.90 -9.50
CA ALA A 9 5.13 -7.31 -9.85
C ALA A 9 5.71 -7.43 -11.27
N THR A 10 6.54 -6.46 -11.66
CA THR A 10 7.12 -6.32 -12.99
C THR A 10 8.61 -6.07 -12.89
N GLU A 11 9.38 -6.85 -13.62
CA GLU A 11 10.78 -6.66 -13.86
C GLU A 11 10.99 -5.65 -15.01
N MET A 12 12.05 -4.86 -14.93
CA MET A 12 12.44 -3.91 -15.98
C MET A 12 13.78 -4.32 -16.58
N SER A 13 13.77 -4.78 -17.81
CA SER A 13 14.98 -5.14 -18.56
C SER A 13 15.31 -4.05 -19.57
N PRO A 14 16.47 -3.38 -19.46
CA PRO A 14 16.86 -2.38 -20.43
C PRO A 14 17.22 -3.03 -21.77
N VAL A 15 16.69 -2.51 -22.87
CA VAL A 15 17.10 -2.86 -24.23
C VAL A 15 18.11 -1.82 -24.70
N LEU A 16 19.29 -2.30 -25.09
CA LEU A 16 20.35 -1.46 -25.63
C LEU A 16 20.17 -1.33 -27.15
N GLY A 17 20.21 -0.12 -27.68
CA GLY A 17 20.25 0.15 -29.11
C GLY A 17 21.67 0.18 -29.64
N GLU A 18 21.82 0.50 -30.93
CA GLU A 18 23.10 0.69 -31.58
C GLU A 18 23.95 1.72 -30.80
N GLY A 19 25.19 1.33 -30.49
CA GLY A 19 26.10 2.14 -29.67
C GLY A 19 25.99 1.98 -28.16
N GLY A 20 25.31 0.92 -27.64
CA GLY A 20 25.26 0.57 -26.21
C GLY A 20 24.43 1.54 -25.33
N ARG A 21 23.72 2.48 -25.94
CA ARG A 21 22.81 3.36 -25.22
C ARG A 21 21.45 2.69 -25.02
N ARG A 22 20.84 2.90 -23.84
CA ARG A 22 19.51 2.38 -23.56
C ARG A 22 18.48 3.00 -24.48
N SER A 23 17.86 2.18 -25.34
CA SER A 23 16.78 2.58 -26.23
C SER A 23 15.44 2.64 -25.48
N HIS A 24 15.05 1.54 -24.86
CA HIS A 24 13.80 1.45 -24.11
C HIS A 24 13.92 0.40 -22.98
N VAL A 25 12.85 0.21 -22.25
CA VAL A 25 12.77 -0.76 -21.15
C VAL A 25 11.61 -1.69 -21.42
N LEU A 26 11.88 -2.98 -21.47
CA LEU A 26 10.83 -4.01 -21.46
C LEU A 26 10.39 -4.28 -20.02
N ARG A 27 9.10 -4.55 -19.86
CA ARG A 27 8.53 -4.96 -18.59
C ARG A 27 8.11 -6.42 -18.67
N GLY A 28 8.55 -7.24 -17.73
CA GLY A 28 8.15 -8.60 -17.52
C GLY A 28 7.45 -8.77 -16.17
N ILE A 29 6.71 -9.85 -15.99
CA ILE A 29 6.10 -10.19 -14.69
C ILE A 29 7.15 -10.92 -13.84
N ARG A 30 7.29 -10.53 -12.58
CA ARG A 30 8.00 -11.30 -11.56
C ARG A 30 6.99 -12.18 -10.84
N GLU A 31 7.10 -13.48 -11.03
CA GLU A 31 6.08 -14.42 -10.58
C GLU A 31 5.97 -14.53 -9.06
N ASP A 32 7.07 -14.39 -8.32
CA ASP A 32 7.09 -14.33 -6.86
C ASP A 32 6.25 -13.15 -6.31
N GLU A 33 6.42 -11.96 -6.90
CA GLU A 33 5.63 -10.78 -6.52
C GLU A 33 4.19 -10.86 -7.06
N ALA A 34 3.99 -11.44 -8.25
CA ALA A 34 2.67 -11.64 -8.83
C ALA A 34 1.82 -12.61 -7.99
N ALA A 35 2.41 -13.67 -7.46
CA ALA A 35 1.74 -14.60 -6.55
C ALA A 35 1.25 -13.88 -5.27
N ALA A 36 2.08 -13.02 -4.69
CA ALA A 36 1.69 -12.20 -3.53
C ALA A 36 0.52 -11.26 -3.87
N VAL A 37 0.54 -10.64 -5.05
CA VAL A 37 -0.56 -9.77 -5.51
C VAL A 37 -1.85 -10.56 -5.67
N ARG A 38 -1.83 -11.71 -6.38
CA ARG A 38 -3.03 -12.58 -6.55
C ARG A 38 -3.60 -12.99 -5.20
N ARG A 39 -2.74 -13.35 -4.23
CA ARG A 39 -3.14 -13.71 -2.88
C ARG A 39 -3.84 -12.57 -2.15
N ILE A 40 -3.33 -11.33 -2.24
CA ILE A 40 -3.97 -10.14 -1.68
C ILE A 40 -5.38 -9.96 -2.24
N PHE A 41 -5.55 -10.07 -3.56
CA PHE A 41 -6.85 -9.94 -4.21
C PHE A 41 -7.81 -11.06 -3.78
N SER A 42 -7.35 -12.32 -3.74
CA SER A 42 -8.15 -13.46 -3.30
C SER A 42 -8.65 -13.31 -1.85
N MET A 43 -7.76 -12.96 -0.91
CA MET A 43 -8.16 -12.73 0.49
C MET A 43 -9.13 -11.55 0.61
N THR A 44 -8.97 -10.50 -0.23
CA THR A 44 -9.88 -9.36 -0.23
C THR A 44 -11.26 -9.74 -0.74
N ALA A 45 -11.34 -10.52 -1.83
CA ALA A 45 -12.59 -11.04 -2.38
C ALA A 45 -13.34 -11.93 -1.37
N GLN A 46 -12.61 -12.68 -0.53
CA GLN A 46 -13.15 -13.45 0.58
C GLN A 46 -13.61 -12.58 1.78
N GLY A 47 -13.52 -11.27 1.67
CA GLY A 47 -13.94 -10.35 2.72
C GLY A 47 -12.90 -10.14 3.83
N THR A 48 -11.64 -10.57 3.70
CA THR A 48 -10.59 -10.36 4.70
C THR A 48 -10.20 -8.89 4.80
N GLY A 49 -9.98 -8.39 6.03
CA GLY A 49 -9.60 -6.99 6.27
C GLY A 49 -8.16 -6.67 5.90
N LEU A 50 -7.89 -5.46 5.43
CA LEU A 50 -6.54 -5.02 5.02
C LEU A 50 -5.48 -5.23 6.10
N ARG A 51 -5.84 -5.04 7.38
CA ARG A 51 -4.93 -5.27 8.51
C ARG A 51 -4.64 -6.76 8.70
N THR A 52 -5.65 -7.62 8.57
CA THR A 52 -5.49 -9.07 8.64
C THR A 52 -4.63 -9.58 7.50
N ILE A 53 -4.90 -9.13 6.26
CA ILE A 53 -4.08 -9.46 5.08
C ILE A 53 -2.62 -9.09 5.32
N ALA A 54 -2.34 -7.88 5.78
CA ALA A 54 -0.99 -7.44 6.07
C ALA A 54 -0.28 -8.35 7.08
N ARG A 55 -0.98 -8.72 8.18
CA ARG A 55 -0.44 -9.63 9.22
C ARG A 55 -0.20 -11.04 8.71
N THR A 56 -1.10 -11.56 7.87
CA THR A 56 -0.93 -12.89 7.26
C THR A 56 0.31 -12.92 6.37
N LEU A 57 0.50 -11.91 5.51
CA LEU A 57 1.68 -11.81 4.65
C LEU A 57 2.98 -11.67 5.45
N ASP A 58 2.95 -10.92 6.55
CA ASP A 58 4.10 -10.79 7.44
C ASP A 58 4.43 -12.10 8.16
N ALA A 59 3.42 -12.84 8.62
CA ALA A 59 3.59 -14.15 9.26
C ALA A 59 4.14 -15.21 8.29
N GLU A 60 3.78 -15.12 7.02
CA GLU A 60 4.29 -15.99 5.95
C GLU A 60 5.67 -15.56 5.42
N GLY A 61 6.24 -14.48 5.94
CA GLY A 61 7.55 -13.97 5.53
C GLY A 61 7.56 -13.34 4.12
N VAL A 62 6.39 -13.03 3.55
CA VAL A 62 6.29 -12.38 2.23
C VAL A 62 6.85 -10.96 2.32
N ARG A 63 7.87 -10.65 1.54
CA ARG A 63 8.53 -9.33 1.58
C ARG A 63 7.59 -8.23 1.12
N SER A 64 7.53 -7.15 1.89
CA SER A 64 6.80 -5.94 1.51
C SER A 64 7.52 -5.25 0.34
N PRO A 65 6.77 -4.66 -0.62
CA PRO A 65 7.34 -3.92 -1.74
C PRO A 65 8.20 -2.71 -1.33
N ARG A 66 8.05 -2.23 -0.10
CA ARG A 66 8.83 -1.12 0.47
C ARG A 66 9.99 -1.58 1.34
N ALA A 67 10.29 -2.87 1.36
CA ALA A 67 11.41 -3.43 2.09
C ALA A 67 12.74 -2.85 1.57
N ARG A 68 13.45 -2.12 2.44
CA ARG A 68 14.77 -1.53 2.16
C ARG A 68 15.64 -1.65 3.40
N PRO A 69 16.98 -1.70 3.28
CA PRO A 69 17.87 -1.58 4.43
C PRO A 69 17.48 -0.36 5.29
N GLY A 70 17.42 -0.53 6.60
CA GLY A 70 17.04 0.53 7.55
C GLY A 70 15.52 0.80 7.67
N ARG A 71 14.67 0.02 7.01
CA ARG A 71 13.21 0.07 7.18
C ARG A 71 12.64 -1.30 7.52
N HIS A 72 11.56 -1.31 8.30
CA HIS A 72 10.82 -2.55 8.52
C HIS A 72 10.35 -3.16 7.21
N HIS A 73 10.61 -4.45 7.04
CA HIS A 73 10.25 -5.21 5.83
C HIS A 73 8.76 -5.62 5.80
N SER A 74 8.00 -5.22 6.79
CA SER A 74 6.61 -5.64 7.02
C SER A 74 5.61 -4.92 6.13
N TRP A 75 4.50 -5.59 5.89
CA TRP A 75 3.34 -5.04 5.21
C TRP A 75 2.58 -4.06 6.10
N ALA A 76 2.18 -2.94 5.54
CA ALA A 76 1.24 -2.02 6.16
C ALA A 76 -0.14 -2.16 5.48
N PRO A 77 -1.26 -1.95 6.19
CA PRO A 77 -2.59 -1.92 5.58
C PRO A 77 -2.70 -0.91 4.42
N SER A 78 -1.96 0.20 4.49
CA SER A 78 -1.85 1.18 3.41
C SER A 78 -1.12 0.63 2.17
N SER A 79 -0.12 -0.23 2.36
CA SER A 79 0.57 -0.89 1.25
C SER A 79 -0.35 -1.89 0.55
N VAL A 80 -1.11 -2.68 1.31
CA VAL A 80 -2.14 -3.59 0.76
C VAL A 80 -3.18 -2.80 -0.03
N ARG A 81 -3.66 -1.66 0.52
CA ARG A 81 -4.59 -0.78 -0.20
C ARG A 81 -3.97 -0.27 -1.52
N THR A 82 -2.71 0.16 -1.51
CA THR A 82 -2.03 0.63 -2.73
C THR A 82 -1.97 -0.45 -3.81
N VAL A 83 -1.74 -1.71 -3.42
CA VAL A 83 -1.77 -2.85 -4.35
C VAL A 83 -3.17 -3.03 -4.94
N LEU A 84 -4.22 -3.03 -4.13
CA LEU A 84 -5.60 -3.24 -4.57
C LEU A 84 -6.13 -2.17 -5.53
N PHE A 85 -5.62 -0.93 -5.44
CA PHE A 85 -6.02 0.17 -6.33
C PHE A 85 -5.06 0.41 -7.51
N ASN A 86 -4.08 -0.45 -7.72
CA ASN A 86 -3.14 -0.31 -8.82
C ASN A 86 -3.68 -1.01 -10.09
N THR A 87 -4.24 -0.24 -11.00
CA THR A 87 -4.86 -0.72 -12.25
C THR A 87 -3.93 -1.49 -13.17
N ARG A 88 -2.60 -1.37 -12.97
CA ARG A 88 -1.62 -2.13 -13.76
C ARG A 88 -1.78 -3.65 -13.62
N TYR A 89 -2.26 -4.12 -12.48
CA TYR A 89 -2.46 -5.56 -12.25
C TYR A 89 -3.59 -6.16 -13.07
N LYS A 90 -4.54 -5.35 -13.54
CA LYS A 90 -5.54 -5.75 -14.54
C LYS A 90 -5.15 -5.40 -15.98
N SER A 91 -3.86 -5.15 -16.26
CA SER A 91 -3.28 -4.73 -17.54
C SER A 91 -3.47 -3.26 -17.94
N GLU A 92 -4.12 -2.43 -17.15
CA GLU A 92 -4.41 -1.03 -17.49
C GLU A 92 -3.30 -0.10 -16.96
N VAL A 93 -2.54 0.48 -17.85
CA VAL A 93 -1.51 1.48 -17.54
C VAL A 93 -2.06 2.86 -17.86
N VAL A 94 -2.20 3.69 -16.84
CA VAL A 94 -2.65 5.09 -16.99
C VAL A 94 -1.46 6.02 -16.84
N TRP A 95 -1.25 6.85 -17.84
CA TRP A 95 -0.22 7.87 -17.86
C TRP A 95 -0.82 9.27 -17.90
N GLY A 96 -0.09 10.29 -17.40
CA GLY A 96 -0.52 11.68 -17.47
C GLY A 96 -1.54 12.11 -16.40
N ARG A 97 -1.72 11.34 -15.31
CA ARG A 97 -2.65 11.71 -14.22
C ARG A 97 -2.29 13.02 -13.52
N THR A 98 -1.00 13.32 -13.42
CA THR A 98 -0.52 14.52 -12.72
C THR A 98 0.43 15.32 -13.59
N LYS A 99 0.35 16.64 -13.50
CA LYS A 99 1.30 17.60 -14.06
C LYS A 99 2.28 18.02 -12.97
N LYS A 100 3.55 17.77 -13.17
CA LYS A 100 4.60 18.03 -12.16
C LYS A 100 5.12 19.45 -12.12
N ARG A 101 4.92 20.19 -13.20
CA ARG A 101 5.39 21.57 -13.34
C ARG A 101 4.27 22.47 -13.85
N ASP A 102 4.23 23.70 -13.38
CA ASP A 102 3.35 24.75 -13.91
C ASP A 102 3.82 25.25 -15.30
N ALA A 103 3.13 26.24 -15.84
CA ALA A 103 3.49 26.87 -17.12
C ALA A 103 4.85 27.57 -17.09
N TRP A 104 5.33 27.93 -15.90
CA TRP A 104 6.60 28.63 -15.67
C TRP A 104 7.76 27.68 -15.33
N GLY A 105 7.55 26.37 -15.43
CA GLY A 105 8.55 25.35 -15.13
C GLY A 105 8.80 25.11 -13.64
N ARG A 106 8.09 25.78 -12.72
CA ARG A 106 8.22 25.57 -11.27
C ARG A 106 7.57 24.24 -10.87
N ARG A 107 8.15 23.57 -9.89
CA ARG A 107 7.60 22.30 -9.37
C ARG A 107 6.29 22.57 -8.62
N LYS A 108 5.18 22.31 -9.29
CA LYS A 108 3.84 22.38 -8.72
C LYS A 108 3.04 21.17 -9.21
N GLU A 109 2.79 20.24 -8.32
CA GLU A 109 2.02 19.04 -8.66
C GLU A 109 0.52 19.37 -8.66
N SER A 110 -0.14 19.08 -9.77
CA SER A 110 -1.59 19.25 -9.92
C SER A 110 -2.15 18.07 -10.70
N ASP A 111 -3.37 17.66 -10.35
CA ASP A 111 -4.07 16.60 -11.06
C ASP A 111 -4.54 17.11 -12.43
N ARG A 112 -4.51 16.22 -13.43
CA ARG A 112 -5.07 16.47 -14.75
C ARG A 112 -6.49 15.90 -14.81
N PRO A 113 -7.39 16.51 -15.60
CA PRO A 113 -8.68 15.92 -15.86
C PRO A 113 -8.55 14.56 -16.53
N ALA A 114 -9.51 13.67 -16.30
CA ALA A 114 -9.47 12.30 -16.82
C ALA A 114 -9.45 12.23 -18.35
N SER A 115 -9.95 13.26 -19.04
CA SER A 115 -9.87 13.42 -20.50
C SER A 115 -8.45 13.45 -21.05
N ASP A 116 -7.50 13.93 -20.25
CA ASP A 116 -6.09 14.08 -20.64
C ASP A 116 -5.24 12.84 -20.32
N TRP A 117 -5.86 11.81 -19.73
CA TRP A 117 -5.14 10.60 -19.36
C TRP A 117 -4.94 9.70 -20.57
N VAL A 118 -3.75 9.22 -20.75
CA VAL A 118 -3.45 8.19 -21.75
C VAL A 118 -3.59 6.83 -21.06
N VAL A 119 -4.59 6.07 -21.47
CA VAL A 119 -4.87 4.73 -20.97
C VAL A 119 -4.43 3.71 -22.02
N THR A 120 -3.52 2.83 -21.64
CA THR A 120 -3.03 1.75 -22.51
C THR A 120 -3.27 0.40 -21.84
N ASN A 121 -3.80 -0.55 -22.59
CA ASN A 121 -4.03 -1.91 -22.11
C ASN A 121 -2.89 -2.83 -22.59
N ILE A 122 -2.17 -3.44 -21.64
CA ILE A 122 -1.00 -4.28 -21.89
C ILE A 122 -1.28 -5.69 -21.35
N GLN A 123 -1.94 -6.54 -22.17
CA GLN A 123 -2.44 -7.85 -21.74
C GLN A 123 -1.37 -8.79 -21.20
N HIS A 124 -0.15 -8.80 -21.75
CA HIS A 124 0.92 -9.66 -21.28
C HIS A 124 1.46 -9.31 -19.88
N LEU A 125 1.08 -8.14 -19.32
CA LEU A 125 1.40 -7.73 -17.95
C LEU A 125 0.23 -7.93 -16.97
N ARG A 126 -0.83 -8.63 -17.38
CA ARG A 126 -1.97 -8.93 -16.53
C ARG A 126 -1.58 -9.93 -15.44
N VAL A 127 -1.76 -9.54 -14.19
CA VAL A 127 -1.51 -10.37 -13.00
C VAL A 127 -2.81 -10.92 -12.44
N VAL A 128 -3.90 -10.15 -12.52
CA VAL A 128 -5.21 -10.44 -11.91
C VAL A 128 -6.28 -10.46 -13.00
N SER A 129 -7.20 -11.45 -12.95
CA SER A 129 -8.36 -11.50 -13.83
C SER A 129 -9.36 -10.37 -13.52
N ASP A 130 -10.17 -10.00 -14.52
CA ASP A 130 -11.19 -8.97 -14.32
C ASP A 130 -12.24 -9.38 -13.28
N GLU A 131 -12.58 -10.66 -13.22
CA GLU A 131 -13.50 -11.21 -12.21
C GLU A 131 -12.96 -11.06 -10.80
N LEU A 132 -11.70 -11.48 -10.57
CA LEU A 132 -11.07 -11.37 -9.26
C LEU A 132 -10.89 -9.91 -8.84
N TRP A 133 -10.58 -9.03 -9.78
CA TRP A 133 -10.56 -7.59 -9.56
C TRP A 133 -11.91 -7.05 -9.11
N ALA A 134 -12.99 -7.38 -9.85
CA ALA A 134 -14.35 -6.93 -9.54
C ALA A 134 -14.80 -7.42 -8.16
N ASN A 135 -14.65 -8.70 -7.86
CA ASN A 135 -15.03 -9.31 -6.58
C ASN A 135 -14.30 -8.68 -5.39
N ALA A 136 -13.00 -8.41 -5.53
CA ALA A 136 -12.23 -7.75 -4.48
C ALA A 136 -12.70 -6.31 -4.24
N HIS A 137 -13.01 -5.56 -5.29
CA HIS A 137 -13.51 -4.18 -5.16
C HIS A 137 -14.93 -4.12 -4.62
N GLU A 138 -15.80 -5.04 -4.97
CA GLU A 138 -17.13 -5.16 -4.40
C GLU A 138 -17.07 -5.43 -2.90
N ALA A 139 -16.22 -6.38 -2.47
CA ALA A 139 -15.99 -6.66 -1.06
C ALA A 139 -15.46 -5.43 -0.29
N LEU A 140 -14.58 -4.63 -0.90
CA LEU A 140 -14.11 -3.37 -0.31
C LEU A 140 -15.21 -2.33 -0.18
N GLN A 141 -16.05 -2.16 -1.20
CA GLN A 141 -17.16 -1.21 -1.18
C GLN A 141 -18.21 -1.58 -0.15
N SER A 142 -18.58 -2.86 -0.07
CA SER A 142 -19.53 -3.38 0.93
C SER A 142 -19.05 -3.09 2.35
N ARG A 143 -17.75 -3.29 2.62
CA ARG A 143 -17.15 -2.93 3.91
C ARG A 143 -17.16 -1.44 4.16
N GLN A 144 -16.84 -0.62 3.16
CA GLN A 144 -16.83 0.83 3.30
C GLN A 144 -18.24 1.35 3.65
N LYS A 145 -19.29 0.83 3.02
CA LYS A 145 -20.69 1.14 3.34
C LYS A 145 -21.03 0.73 4.79
N ALA A 146 -20.67 -0.48 5.21
CA ALA A 146 -20.89 -0.96 6.58
C ALA A 146 -20.17 -0.12 7.64
N TYR A 147 -18.94 0.37 7.36
CA TYR A 147 -18.21 1.25 8.25
C TYR A 147 -18.74 2.68 8.25
N ALA A 148 -19.20 3.22 7.12
CA ALA A 148 -19.82 4.53 7.04
C ALA A 148 -21.09 4.60 7.90
N PHE A 149 -21.91 3.55 7.88
CA PHE A 149 -23.09 3.44 8.73
C PHE A 149 -22.76 3.44 10.24
N LYS A 150 -21.65 2.78 10.64
CA LYS A 150 -21.21 2.73 12.05
C LYS A 150 -20.52 4.01 12.54
N ARG A 151 -20.07 4.88 11.65
CA ARG A 151 -19.29 6.09 11.98
C ARG A 151 -20.11 7.34 12.25
N GLY A 152 -21.37 7.28 12.42
CA GLY A 152 -22.39 8.27 12.74
C GLY A 152 -22.06 9.73 13.15
N ALA A 153 -20.80 10.15 13.21
CA ALA A 153 -20.39 11.54 13.36
C ALA A 153 -18.99 11.79 12.75
N PRO A 154 -18.78 12.93 12.09
CA PRO A 154 -17.44 13.34 11.67
C PRO A 154 -16.56 13.55 12.89
N ARG A 155 -15.32 13.02 12.87
CA ARG A 155 -14.31 13.38 13.88
C ARG A 155 -14.08 14.88 13.77
N PRO A 156 -14.11 15.63 14.88
CA PRO A 156 -13.76 17.04 14.83
C PRO A 156 -12.35 17.19 14.26
N ALA A 157 -12.24 17.99 13.20
CA ALA A 157 -10.97 18.43 12.69
C ALA A 157 -10.27 19.21 13.81
N GLY A 158 -9.11 18.75 14.26
CA GLY A 158 -8.34 19.49 15.26
C GLY A 158 -7.99 18.77 16.56
N ALA A 159 -8.24 17.47 16.69
CA ALA A 159 -7.69 16.69 17.82
C ALA A 159 -6.17 16.49 17.69
N LEU A 160 -5.42 17.56 17.48
CA LEU A 160 -3.95 17.55 17.45
C LEU A 160 -3.35 17.45 18.86
N ALA A 161 -4.10 17.77 19.90
CA ALA A 161 -3.68 17.60 21.27
C ALA A 161 -4.22 16.28 21.83
N SER A 162 -3.36 15.29 21.96
CA SER A 162 -3.71 14.10 22.74
C SER A 162 -3.87 14.46 24.19
N LYS A 163 -4.99 14.06 24.83
CA LYS A 163 -5.18 14.19 26.27
C LYS A 163 -4.27 13.27 27.12
N TYR A 164 -3.49 12.44 26.45
CA TYR A 164 -2.61 11.47 27.08
C TYR A 164 -1.17 11.95 27.04
N LEU A 165 -0.56 12.08 28.23
CA LEU A 165 0.73 12.72 28.47
C LEU A 165 1.88 12.15 27.64
N LEU A 166 1.96 10.82 27.50
CA LEU A 166 3.10 10.13 26.87
C LEU A 166 2.97 9.95 25.35
N THR A 167 1.92 10.48 24.72
CA THR A 167 1.74 10.34 23.27
C THR A 167 2.83 11.10 22.51
N GLY A 168 3.61 10.37 21.71
CA GLY A 168 4.70 10.94 20.90
C GLY A 168 6.03 11.16 21.64
N MET A 169 6.10 10.89 22.96
CA MET A 169 7.32 11.05 23.76
C MET A 169 8.07 9.74 24.03
N VAL A 170 7.39 8.60 23.86
CA VAL A 170 7.92 7.29 24.23
C VAL A 170 8.07 6.40 23.02
N GLU A 171 9.21 5.73 22.95
CA GLU A 171 9.53 4.74 21.90
C GLU A 171 9.54 3.32 22.47
N CYS A 172 9.28 2.36 21.60
CA CYS A 172 9.29 0.95 21.97
C CYS A 172 10.73 0.45 22.15
N GLY A 173 11.07 -0.08 23.33
CA GLY A 173 12.38 -0.64 23.62
C GLY A 173 12.78 -1.86 22.78
N VAL A 174 11.80 -2.53 22.12
CA VAL A 174 12.06 -3.70 21.27
C VAL A 174 12.35 -3.30 19.82
N CYS A 175 11.60 -2.34 19.25
CA CYS A 175 11.67 -2.04 17.82
C CYS A 175 11.89 -0.55 17.49
N GLY A 176 12.07 0.32 18.49
CA GLY A 176 12.21 1.77 18.30
C GLY A 176 10.97 2.48 17.74
N GLY A 177 9.87 1.77 17.58
CA GLY A 177 8.64 2.34 17.04
C GLY A 177 7.88 3.19 18.07
N THR A 178 7.07 4.13 17.58
CA THR A 178 6.28 5.02 18.44
C THR A 178 5.30 4.24 19.32
N ILE A 179 5.20 4.60 20.58
CA ILE A 179 4.16 4.14 21.50
C ILE A 179 2.90 4.99 21.29
N VAL A 180 1.77 4.31 21.13
CA VAL A 180 0.46 4.96 20.98
C VAL A 180 -0.49 4.50 22.05
N GLN A 181 -1.40 5.39 22.41
CA GLN A 181 -2.48 5.03 23.31
C GLN A 181 -3.58 4.29 22.54
N THR A 182 -4.05 3.20 23.10
CA THR A 182 -5.17 2.39 22.59
C THR A 182 -6.15 2.12 23.71
N LEU A 183 -7.38 1.73 23.37
CA LEU A 183 -8.34 1.22 24.36
C LEU A 183 -8.25 -0.30 24.37
N ASN A 184 -7.97 -0.88 25.53
CA ASN A 184 -8.05 -2.31 25.79
C ASN A 184 -9.16 -2.56 26.80
N ALA A 185 -10.21 -3.27 26.40
CA ALA A 185 -11.41 -3.48 27.22
C ALA A 185 -11.91 -2.21 27.89
N ASN A 186 -12.03 -1.09 27.14
CA ASN A 186 -12.39 0.25 27.58
C ASN A 186 -11.43 0.95 28.55
N LYS A 187 -10.27 0.34 28.85
CA LYS A 187 -9.21 0.98 29.63
C LYS A 187 -8.14 1.55 28.68
N PRO A 188 -7.62 2.76 28.92
CA PRO A 188 -6.51 3.29 28.17
C PRO A 188 -5.25 2.48 28.45
N ALA A 189 -4.55 2.07 27.40
CA ALA A 189 -3.28 1.35 27.48
C ALA A 189 -2.29 1.92 26.45
N TYR A 190 -1.01 1.95 26.80
CA TYR A 190 0.05 2.32 25.88
C TYR A 190 0.58 1.06 25.17
N ARG A 191 0.67 1.11 23.84
CA ARG A 191 1.12 -0.01 23.02
C ARG A 191 2.05 0.44 21.91
N CYS A 192 2.98 -0.43 21.54
CA CYS A 192 3.78 -0.22 20.35
C CYS A 192 2.89 -0.16 19.10
N TRP A 193 3.04 0.90 18.30
CA TRP A 193 2.29 1.05 17.06
C TRP A 193 2.51 -0.09 16.07
N TYR A 194 3.75 -0.57 15.94
CA TYR A 194 4.05 -1.69 15.05
C TYR A 194 3.43 -3.00 15.53
N ASN A 195 3.50 -3.31 16.82
CA ASN A 195 2.80 -4.47 17.38
C ASN A 195 1.28 -4.35 17.16
N HIS A 196 0.69 -3.19 17.50
CA HIS A 196 -0.74 -2.97 17.38
C HIS A 196 -1.24 -3.03 15.93
N SER A 197 -0.53 -2.41 14.98
CA SER A 197 -0.96 -2.30 13.59
C SER A 197 -0.57 -3.49 12.71
N ARG A 198 0.59 -4.11 12.98
CA ARG A 198 1.19 -5.14 12.13
C ARG A 198 1.31 -6.51 12.80
N GLY A 199 1.21 -6.56 14.13
CA GLY A 199 1.23 -7.80 14.91
C GLY A 199 2.59 -8.19 15.48
N ARG A 200 2.61 -9.33 16.20
CA ARG A 200 3.79 -9.81 16.93
C ARG A 200 4.96 -10.23 16.03
N ALA A 201 4.69 -10.59 14.77
CA ALA A 201 5.74 -10.90 13.80
C ALA A 201 6.68 -9.71 13.51
N VAL A 202 6.20 -8.48 13.73
CA VAL A 202 6.96 -7.24 13.48
C VAL A 202 7.55 -6.67 14.77
N CYS A 203 6.84 -6.81 15.88
CA CYS A 203 7.31 -6.39 17.18
C CYS A 203 6.70 -7.26 18.27
N SER A 204 7.55 -7.93 19.05
CA SER A 204 7.15 -8.82 20.14
C SER A 204 6.79 -8.07 21.44
N ALA A 205 6.87 -6.73 21.48
CA ALA A 205 6.54 -5.96 22.68
C ALA A 205 5.15 -6.31 23.20
N GLU A 206 5.09 -6.69 24.44
CA GLU A 206 3.84 -6.91 25.19
C GLU A 206 3.30 -5.57 25.69
N SER A 207 2.00 -5.48 25.91
CA SER A 207 1.30 -4.25 26.38
C SER A 207 1.01 -4.33 27.85
#